data_e64a9b46f9c7c4e0aca74e5b2528ac4a
#
_entry.id   e64a9b46f9c7c4e0aca74e5b2528ac4a
#
_cell.length_a   1.000
_cell.length_b   1.000
_cell.length_c   1.000
_cell.angle_alpha   90.00
_cell.angle_beta   90.00
_cell.angle_gamma   90.00
#
_symmetry.space_group_name_H-M   'P 1'
#
loop_
_entity.id
_entity.type
_entity.pdbx_description
1 polymer ?
#
loop_
_entity_poly.entity_id
_entity_poly.type
_entity_poly.pdbx_seq_one_letter_code
_entity_poly.pdbx_strand_id
1 'polypeptide(L)'
;RQRQMCIRDRLQPSQVRDSQLCTTLELGDRRLSTVEHLLAALAGCGLTHVHLEVDGGEVPLLDGSAQGWVEAIAEVGITPAGTPAASRPVLEGPVTLHRGNSVITATPAEQFTLVGMIDFPQAAIGRQQWTVALTPERFVAEIAPARTFGFREQVEQLRAAGLIQGGALDNALVCDGDHWVNPPLRFPDEPVRHKLLDLIGDLALVGFPRAQVLVYRGSHGLHTDLAAALADRSAVQL
;
A
#
# COMPACT_ATOMS: atom_id res chain seq x y z
N ARG A 1 19.81 -22.25 -16.61
CA ARG A 1 19.73 -22.10 -15.13
C ARG A 1 19.42 -20.64 -14.85
N GLN A 2 18.13 -20.31 -14.64
CA GLN A 2 17.70 -19.01 -14.11
C GLN A 2 18.29 -18.89 -12.71
N ARG A 3 18.98 -17.77 -12.46
CA ARG A 3 19.49 -17.49 -11.10
C ARG A 3 18.32 -17.02 -10.25
N GLN A 4 17.86 -17.85 -9.32
CA GLN A 4 16.97 -17.45 -8.26
C GLN A 4 17.60 -16.28 -7.48
N MET A 5 16.86 -15.21 -7.30
CA MET A 5 17.30 -14.06 -6.53
C MET A 5 16.86 -14.26 -5.08
N CYS A 6 17.81 -14.43 -4.20
CA CYS A 6 17.56 -14.41 -2.77
C CYS A 6 18.03 -13.05 -2.24
N ILE A 7 17.09 -12.15 -1.94
CA ILE A 7 17.37 -10.88 -1.27
C ILE A 7 17.21 -11.14 0.22
N ARG A 8 18.29 -10.97 0.98
CA ARG A 8 18.30 -11.13 2.44
C ARG A 8 18.33 -9.80 3.19
N ASP A 9 18.04 -8.70 2.50
CA ASP A 9 18.11 -7.37 3.07
C ASP A 9 16.76 -6.95 3.63
N ARG A 10 16.81 -6.17 4.71
CA ARG A 10 15.63 -5.51 5.25
C ARG A 10 15.19 -4.43 4.26
N LEU A 11 13.94 -4.46 3.83
CA LEU A 11 13.36 -3.41 3.00
C LEU A 11 13.32 -2.08 3.76
N GLN A 12 13.64 -0.99 3.06
CA GLN A 12 13.71 0.35 3.61
C GLN A 12 13.11 1.38 2.64
N PRO A 13 12.58 2.50 3.12
CA PRO A 13 12.04 3.56 2.27
C PRO A 13 13.08 4.15 1.30
N SER A 14 14.36 4.15 1.66
CA SER A 14 15.46 4.63 0.80
C SER A 14 15.63 3.81 -0.49
N GLN A 15 15.06 2.63 -0.56
CA GLN A 15 15.05 1.76 -1.75
C GLN A 15 13.90 2.09 -2.72
N VAL A 16 12.96 2.93 -2.34
CA VAL A 16 11.88 3.36 -3.25
C VAL A 16 12.43 4.35 -4.27
N ARG A 17 12.15 4.10 -5.56
CA ARG A 17 12.62 4.94 -6.68
C ARG A 17 11.52 5.46 -7.57
N ASP A 18 10.48 4.71 -7.76
CA ASP A 18 9.34 5.10 -8.59
C ASP A 18 8.05 4.83 -7.81
N SER A 19 7.18 5.82 -7.77
CA SER A 19 5.96 5.79 -6.98
C SER A 19 4.80 6.45 -7.71
N GLN A 20 4.82 6.47 -9.05
CA GLN A 20 3.79 7.18 -9.81
C GLN A 20 2.50 6.37 -9.90
N LEU A 21 2.56 5.13 -10.34
CA LEU A 21 1.39 4.22 -10.47
C LEU A 21 1.43 3.07 -9.47
N CYS A 22 2.61 2.67 -9.02
CA CYS A 22 2.85 1.63 -8.05
C CYS A 22 4.11 1.93 -7.27
N THR A 23 4.34 1.25 -6.18
CA THR A 23 5.62 1.35 -5.45
C THR A 23 6.64 0.39 -6.05
N THR A 24 7.79 0.95 -6.47
CA THR A 24 8.91 0.20 -7.03
C THR A 24 10.12 0.30 -6.10
N LEU A 25 10.72 -0.84 -5.78
CA LEU A 25 11.94 -0.94 -5.00
C LEU A 25 13.16 -1.16 -5.89
N GLU A 26 14.24 -0.45 -5.63
CA GLU A 26 15.58 -0.75 -6.14
C GLU A 26 16.35 -1.61 -5.15
N LEU A 27 16.77 -2.78 -5.62
CA LEU A 27 17.43 -3.81 -4.82
C LEU A 27 18.76 -4.18 -5.52
N GLY A 28 19.78 -3.36 -5.29
CA GLY A 28 21.03 -3.42 -6.01
C GLY A 28 20.85 -3.00 -7.48
N ASP A 29 21.14 -3.91 -8.40
CA ASP A 29 21.01 -3.73 -9.86
C ASP A 29 19.62 -4.10 -10.41
N ARG A 30 18.67 -4.43 -9.53
CA ARG A 30 17.34 -4.92 -9.88
C ARG A 30 16.24 -4.01 -9.38
N ARG A 31 15.09 -4.10 -10.05
CA ARG A 31 13.85 -3.43 -9.66
C ARG A 31 12.77 -4.45 -9.39
N LEU A 32 11.94 -4.17 -8.39
CA LEU A 32 10.73 -4.92 -8.09
C LEU A 32 9.57 -3.93 -7.94
N SER A 33 8.62 -4.01 -8.86
CA SER A 33 7.45 -3.11 -8.92
C SER A 33 6.22 -3.74 -8.29
N THR A 34 5.20 -2.91 -8.00
CA THR A 34 3.85 -3.30 -7.52
C THR A 34 3.91 -4.07 -6.19
N VAL A 35 4.76 -3.59 -5.27
CA VAL A 35 5.01 -4.28 -3.99
C VAL A 35 3.97 -3.95 -2.93
N GLU A 36 3.23 -2.86 -3.07
CA GLU A 36 2.36 -2.27 -2.05
C GLU A 36 1.26 -3.22 -1.56
N HIS A 37 0.58 -3.94 -2.45
CA HIS A 37 -0.52 -4.85 -2.06
C HIS A 37 0.00 -6.06 -1.29
N LEU A 38 1.14 -6.64 -1.72
CA LEU A 38 1.80 -7.72 -0.99
C LEU A 38 2.31 -7.26 0.38
N LEU A 39 2.98 -6.11 0.44
CA LEU A 39 3.47 -5.55 1.71
C LEU A 39 2.30 -5.21 2.65
N ALA A 40 1.18 -4.70 2.10
CA ALA A 40 -0.03 -4.47 2.88
C ALA A 40 -0.59 -5.76 3.47
N ALA A 41 -0.66 -6.84 2.68
CA ALA A 41 -1.13 -8.14 3.16
C ALA A 41 -0.24 -8.68 4.29
N LEU A 42 1.08 -8.67 4.11
CA LEU A 42 2.03 -9.15 5.10
C LEU A 42 1.93 -8.37 6.40
N ALA A 43 2.06 -7.05 6.33
CA ALA A 43 2.04 -6.19 7.51
C ALA A 43 0.64 -6.09 8.15
N GLY A 44 -0.41 -6.04 7.33
CA GLY A 44 -1.80 -6.01 7.77
C GLY A 44 -2.22 -7.29 8.51
N CYS A 45 -1.70 -8.45 8.12
CA CYS A 45 -1.86 -9.72 8.85
C CYS A 45 -0.93 -9.85 10.06
N GLY A 46 -0.09 -8.85 10.35
CA GLY A 46 0.80 -8.84 11.51
C GLY A 46 2.11 -9.63 11.34
N LEU A 47 2.48 -10.00 10.10
CA LEU A 47 3.76 -10.65 9.84
C LEU A 47 4.89 -9.64 9.99
N THR A 48 5.96 -10.04 10.68
CA THR A 48 7.14 -9.21 10.95
C THR A 48 8.41 -9.73 10.29
N HIS A 49 8.44 -11.02 9.97
CA HIS A 49 9.59 -11.70 9.36
C HIS A 49 9.06 -12.60 8.24
N VAL A 50 9.45 -12.31 7.01
CA VAL A 50 9.04 -13.04 5.82
C VAL A 50 10.23 -13.15 4.87
N HIS A 51 10.39 -14.31 4.27
CA HIS A 51 11.30 -14.51 3.16
C HIS A 51 10.48 -14.53 1.87
N LEU A 52 10.78 -13.60 0.94
CA LEU A 52 10.10 -13.48 -0.34
C LEU A 52 11.06 -13.87 -1.45
N GLU A 53 10.66 -14.84 -2.28
CA GLU A 53 11.34 -15.18 -3.52
C GLU A 53 10.46 -14.73 -4.68
N VAL A 54 10.98 -13.86 -5.53
CA VAL A 54 10.26 -13.33 -6.69
C VAL A 54 11.04 -13.65 -7.96
N ASP A 55 10.37 -14.28 -8.91
CA ASP A 55 10.92 -14.55 -10.23
C ASP A 55 10.37 -13.52 -11.23
N GLY A 56 11.12 -12.44 -11.43
CA GLY A 56 10.72 -11.34 -12.28
C GLY A 56 10.92 -9.96 -11.64
N GLY A 57 10.50 -8.93 -12.35
CA GLY A 57 10.62 -7.52 -11.94
C GLY A 57 9.35 -6.92 -11.35
N GLU A 58 8.29 -7.71 -11.18
CA GLU A 58 6.99 -7.22 -10.71
C GLU A 58 6.28 -8.27 -9.86
N VAL A 59 5.66 -7.82 -8.76
CA VAL A 59 4.79 -8.64 -7.93
C VAL A 59 3.44 -8.80 -8.64
N PRO A 60 2.87 -10.02 -8.72
CA PRO A 60 1.56 -10.22 -9.34
C PRO A 60 0.47 -9.35 -8.72
N LEU A 61 -0.30 -8.67 -9.57
CA LEU A 61 -1.41 -7.81 -9.13
C LEU A 61 -2.60 -8.62 -8.60
N LEU A 62 -2.72 -9.89 -9.00
CA LEU A 62 -3.85 -10.77 -8.72
C LEU A 62 -5.18 -10.14 -9.18
N ASP A 63 -6.15 -10.03 -8.30
CA ASP A 63 -7.46 -9.41 -8.58
C ASP A 63 -7.45 -7.88 -8.35
N GLY A 64 -6.29 -7.28 -8.13
CA GLY A 64 -6.13 -5.86 -7.83
C GLY A 64 -6.36 -5.47 -6.37
N SER A 65 -6.56 -6.45 -5.49
CA SER A 65 -6.68 -6.28 -4.04
C SER A 65 -5.56 -7.01 -3.30
N ALA A 66 -5.58 -6.96 -1.97
CA ALA A 66 -4.69 -7.78 -1.14
C ALA A 66 -5.33 -9.11 -0.72
N GLN A 67 -6.57 -9.41 -1.13
CA GLN A 67 -7.33 -10.56 -0.65
C GLN A 67 -6.64 -11.88 -0.97
N GLY A 68 -6.19 -12.08 -2.22
CA GLY A 68 -5.52 -13.33 -2.62
C GLY A 68 -4.25 -13.61 -1.81
N TRP A 69 -3.51 -12.55 -1.45
CA TRP A 69 -2.34 -12.68 -0.57
C TRP A 69 -2.74 -13.07 0.86
N VAL A 70 -3.81 -12.49 1.40
CA VAL A 70 -4.35 -12.83 2.73
C VAL A 70 -4.83 -14.27 2.76
N GLU A 71 -5.52 -14.74 1.72
CA GLU A 71 -5.98 -16.13 1.59
C GLU A 71 -4.79 -17.10 1.58
N ALA A 72 -3.73 -16.81 0.83
CA ALA A 72 -2.52 -17.63 0.82
C ALA A 72 -1.81 -17.65 2.18
N ILE A 73 -1.76 -16.52 2.91
CA ILE A 73 -1.22 -16.45 4.27
C ILE A 73 -2.07 -17.30 5.22
N ALA A 74 -3.40 -17.22 5.11
CA ALA A 74 -4.31 -17.98 5.97
C ALA A 74 -4.22 -19.49 5.73
N GLU A 75 -4.01 -19.93 4.49
CA GLU A 75 -3.85 -21.35 4.14
C GLU A 75 -2.62 -21.97 4.79
N VAL A 76 -1.48 -21.26 4.81
CA VAL A 76 -0.23 -21.78 5.39
C VAL A 76 -0.09 -21.47 6.88
N GLY A 77 -0.84 -20.51 7.41
CA GLY A 77 -0.81 -20.08 8.80
C GLY A 77 0.41 -19.22 9.15
N ILE A 78 0.38 -18.64 10.35
CA ILE A 78 1.43 -17.78 10.90
C ILE A 78 2.02 -18.45 12.14
N THR A 79 3.35 -18.49 12.24
CA THR A 79 4.06 -19.03 13.39
C THR A 79 4.81 -17.93 14.13
N PRO A 80 4.96 -18.01 15.48
CA PRO A 80 5.80 -17.09 16.23
C PRO A 80 7.24 -17.13 15.73
N ALA A 81 7.83 -15.97 15.44
CA ALA A 81 9.19 -15.89 14.90
C ALA A 81 10.30 -16.23 15.90
N GLY A 82 10.00 -16.27 17.20
CA GLY A 82 11.00 -16.48 18.26
C GLY A 82 12.01 -15.34 18.44
N THR A 83 11.97 -14.33 17.56
CA THR A 83 12.80 -13.13 17.63
C THR A 83 11.90 -11.90 17.78
N PRO A 84 12.33 -10.85 18.50
CA PRO A 84 11.56 -9.62 18.61
C PRO A 84 11.29 -9.01 17.24
N ALA A 85 10.09 -8.48 17.05
CA ALA A 85 9.80 -7.62 15.91
C ALA A 85 10.74 -6.39 15.93
N ALA A 86 11.04 -5.85 14.75
CA ALA A 86 11.76 -4.58 14.67
C ALA A 86 11.04 -3.50 15.48
N SER A 87 11.79 -2.59 16.08
CA SER A 87 11.23 -1.45 16.79
C SER A 87 10.31 -0.66 15.85
N ARG A 88 9.14 -0.27 16.37
CA ARG A 88 8.22 0.59 15.63
C ARG A 88 8.70 2.03 15.70
N PRO A 89 8.47 2.84 14.65
CA PRO A 89 8.77 4.27 14.72
C PRO A 89 8.04 4.93 15.90
N VAL A 90 8.75 5.76 16.64
CA VAL A 90 8.20 6.55 17.74
C VAL A 90 8.06 7.99 17.29
N LEU A 91 6.85 8.55 17.46
CA LEU A 91 6.60 9.96 17.19
C LEU A 91 6.57 10.73 18.50
N GLU A 92 7.45 11.71 18.65
CA GLU A 92 7.43 12.67 19.77
C GLU A 92 6.47 13.83 19.51
N GLY A 93 6.08 14.07 18.25
CA GLY A 93 5.17 15.11 17.82
C GLY A 93 4.64 14.86 16.41
N PRO A 94 3.73 15.70 15.90
CA PRO A 94 3.17 15.55 14.58
C PRO A 94 4.24 15.65 13.47
N VAL A 95 4.04 14.85 12.41
CA VAL A 95 4.81 14.92 11.16
C VAL A 95 3.83 15.21 10.04
N THR A 96 3.96 16.34 9.38
CA THR A 96 3.09 16.73 8.26
C THR A 96 3.91 16.95 7.00
N LEU A 97 3.49 16.33 5.92
CA LEU A 97 4.09 16.47 4.59
C LEU A 97 3.03 16.88 3.57
N HIS A 98 3.47 17.62 2.57
CA HIS A 98 2.63 18.12 1.49
C HIS A 98 3.26 17.79 0.13
N ARG A 99 2.39 17.46 -0.84
CA ARG A 99 2.77 17.31 -2.24
C ARG A 99 1.67 17.90 -3.13
N GLY A 100 1.87 19.12 -3.60
CA GLY A 100 0.82 19.88 -4.28
C GLY A 100 -0.40 20.08 -3.37
N ASN A 101 -1.57 19.62 -3.82
CA ASN A 101 -2.84 19.69 -3.07
C ASN A 101 -3.07 18.49 -2.16
N SER A 102 -2.06 17.63 -1.98
CA SER A 102 -2.13 16.44 -1.12
C SER A 102 -1.44 16.70 0.20
N VAL A 103 -1.97 16.13 1.27
CA VAL A 103 -1.37 16.23 2.60
C VAL A 103 -1.45 14.89 3.31
N ILE A 104 -0.41 14.58 4.07
CA ILE A 104 -0.38 13.46 5.02
C ILE A 104 0.17 13.96 6.37
N THR A 105 -0.50 13.58 7.44
CA THR A 105 -0.09 13.93 8.80
C THR A 105 -0.13 12.69 9.68
N ALA A 106 0.98 12.38 10.33
CA ALA A 106 1.06 11.40 11.41
C ALA A 106 1.10 12.14 12.76
N THR A 107 0.18 11.84 13.66
CA THR A 107 0.10 12.42 15.01
C THR A 107 0.19 11.31 16.04
N PRO A 108 1.00 11.45 17.13
CA PRO A 108 1.07 10.45 18.20
C PRO A 108 -0.32 10.04 18.69
N ALA A 109 -0.56 8.74 18.84
CA ALA A 109 -1.82 8.18 19.34
C ALA A 109 -1.56 6.80 19.97
N GLU A 110 -2.53 6.33 20.78
CA GLU A 110 -2.42 5.02 21.46
C GLU A 110 -2.45 3.85 20.47
N GLN A 111 -3.21 3.98 19.38
CA GLN A 111 -3.40 2.94 18.37
C GLN A 111 -3.04 3.47 16.99
N PHE A 112 -2.61 2.56 16.10
CA PHE A 112 -2.42 2.92 14.70
C PHE A 112 -3.77 3.05 14.03
N THR A 113 -4.16 4.30 13.76
CA THR A 113 -5.44 4.66 13.15
C THR A 113 -5.21 5.39 11.84
N LEU A 114 -5.94 5.00 10.82
CA LEU A 114 -5.89 5.61 9.49
C LEU A 114 -7.16 6.40 9.21
N VAL A 115 -7.00 7.61 8.71
CA VAL A 115 -8.08 8.48 8.20
C VAL A 115 -7.77 8.80 6.75
N GLY A 116 -8.45 8.13 5.83
CA GLY A 116 -8.33 8.35 4.39
C GLY A 116 -9.38 9.30 3.87
N MET A 117 -8.97 10.27 3.07
CA MET A 117 -9.85 11.17 2.35
C MET A 117 -9.42 11.27 0.89
N ILE A 118 -10.33 10.98 -0.02
CA ILE A 118 -10.14 11.13 -1.47
C ILE A 118 -11.13 12.13 -2.03
N ASP A 119 -10.76 12.75 -3.14
CA ASP A 119 -11.59 13.74 -3.82
C ASP A 119 -11.27 13.68 -5.32
N PHE A 120 -12.09 12.96 -6.07
CA PHE A 120 -11.97 12.78 -7.50
C PHE A 120 -13.09 13.53 -8.24
N PRO A 121 -12.80 14.10 -9.41
CA PRO A 121 -13.83 14.79 -10.22
C PRO A 121 -14.86 13.84 -10.82
N GLN A 122 -14.53 12.55 -10.99
CA GLN A 122 -15.45 11.54 -11.50
C GLN A 122 -16.57 11.28 -10.50
N ALA A 123 -17.83 11.47 -10.90
CA ALA A 123 -18.98 11.39 -10.01
C ALA A 123 -19.20 10.01 -9.41
N ALA A 124 -18.76 8.93 -10.10
CA ALA A 124 -18.82 7.57 -9.58
C ALA A 124 -17.93 7.35 -8.34
N ILE A 125 -16.91 8.19 -8.13
CA ILE A 125 -16.01 8.15 -6.98
C ILE A 125 -16.32 9.32 -6.04
N GLY A 126 -16.21 10.56 -6.53
CA GLY A 126 -16.48 11.78 -5.80
C GLY A 126 -15.57 11.96 -4.58
N ARG A 127 -16.16 12.51 -3.51
CA ARG A 127 -15.50 12.64 -2.20
C ARG A 127 -15.88 11.49 -1.31
N GLN A 128 -14.86 10.82 -0.78
CA GLN A 128 -15.03 9.73 0.18
C GLN A 128 -14.09 9.93 1.36
N GLN A 129 -14.55 9.53 2.54
CA GLN A 129 -13.75 9.49 3.75
C GLN A 129 -14.01 8.20 4.49
N TRP A 130 -12.95 7.60 5.01
CA TRP A 130 -13.08 6.43 5.86
C TRP A 130 -12.01 6.41 6.94
N THR A 131 -12.37 5.84 8.11
CA THR A 131 -11.49 5.78 9.29
C THR A 131 -11.45 4.37 9.85
N VAL A 132 -10.25 3.89 10.15
CA VAL A 132 -10.04 2.56 10.70
C VAL A 132 -8.91 2.56 11.72
N ALA A 133 -9.16 1.99 12.91
CA ALA A 133 -8.09 1.53 13.80
C ALA A 133 -7.62 0.18 13.27
N LEU A 134 -6.36 0.08 12.83
CA LEU A 134 -5.84 -1.09 12.13
C LEU A 134 -5.58 -2.23 13.11
N THR A 135 -6.26 -3.34 12.88
CA THR A 135 -5.95 -4.66 13.46
C THR A 135 -5.90 -5.69 12.34
N PRO A 136 -5.27 -6.87 12.54
CA PRO A 136 -5.26 -7.92 11.52
C PRO A 136 -6.67 -8.33 11.06
N GLU A 137 -7.61 -8.45 11.99
CA GLU A 137 -8.99 -8.85 11.69
C GLU A 137 -9.68 -7.78 10.83
N ARG A 138 -9.53 -6.50 11.19
CA ARG A 138 -10.10 -5.40 10.43
C ARG A 138 -9.43 -5.23 9.07
N PHE A 139 -8.12 -5.43 8.98
CA PHE A 139 -7.42 -5.44 7.71
C PHE A 139 -8.02 -6.48 6.77
N VAL A 140 -8.12 -7.72 7.23
CA VAL A 140 -8.65 -8.85 6.43
C VAL A 140 -10.09 -8.59 5.98
N ALA A 141 -10.95 -8.10 6.89
CA ALA A 141 -12.37 -7.96 6.61
C ALA A 141 -12.74 -6.68 5.83
N GLU A 142 -12.02 -5.57 6.07
CA GLU A 142 -12.48 -4.25 5.67
C GLU A 142 -11.56 -3.55 4.66
N ILE A 143 -10.29 -3.99 4.51
CA ILE A 143 -9.27 -3.34 3.65
C ILE A 143 -8.78 -4.27 2.56
N ALA A 144 -8.33 -5.47 2.92
CA ALA A 144 -7.73 -6.41 1.99
C ALA A 144 -8.57 -6.70 0.74
N PRO A 145 -9.93 -6.77 0.81
CA PRO A 145 -10.75 -7.01 -0.37
C PRO A 145 -10.89 -5.80 -1.32
N ALA A 146 -10.49 -4.58 -0.91
CA ALA A 146 -10.65 -3.39 -1.73
C ALA A 146 -9.72 -3.40 -2.95
N ARG A 147 -10.31 -3.36 -4.14
CA ARG A 147 -9.57 -3.44 -5.42
C ARG A 147 -9.03 -2.09 -5.85
N THR A 148 -7.90 -2.12 -6.55
CA THR A 148 -7.36 -0.96 -7.26
C THR A 148 -8.34 -0.47 -8.33
N PHE A 149 -8.21 0.80 -8.70
CA PHE A 149 -9.07 1.41 -9.69
C PHE A 149 -8.29 2.33 -10.62
N GLY A 150 -8.81 2.48 -11.83
CA GLY A 150 -8.29 3.39 -12.83
C GLY A 150 -9.41 4.09 -13.60
N PHE A 151 -9.03 4.95 -14.55
CA PHE A 151 -9.94 5.76 -15.33
C PHE A 151 -9.91 5.33 -16.79
N ARG A 152 -11.08 5.10 -17.39
CA ARG A 152 -11.21 4.66 -18.77
C ARG A 152 -10.47 5.59 -19.74
N GLU A 153 -10.56 6.88 -19.53
CA GLU A 153 -9.91 7.91 -20.35
C GLU A 153 -8.37 7.80 -20.36
N GLN A 154 -7.78 7.18 -19.35
CA GLN A 154 -6.31 7.02 -19.21
C GLN A 154 -5.81 5.67 -19.71
N VAL A 155 -6.67 4.68 -19.89
CA VAL A 155 -6.28 3.29 -20.22
C VAL A 155 -5.47 3.23 -21.51
N GLU A 156 -5.91 3.89 -22.58
CA GLU A 156 -5.20 3.88 -23.87
C GLU A 156 -3.85 4.58 -23.79
N GLN A 157 -3.79 5.70 -23.09
CA GLN A 157 -2.54 6.44 -22.87
C GLN A 157 -1.52 5.65 -22.06
N LEU A 158 -1.96 5.00 -20.98
CA LEU A 158 -1.11 4.18 -20.14
C LEU A 158 -0.58 2.94 -20.90
N ARG A 159 -1.43 2.28 -21.70
CA ARG A 159 -1.00 1.16 -22.55
C ARG A 159 -0.01 1.60 -23.61
N ALA A 160 -0.22 2.74 -24.26
CA ALA A 160 0.70 3.28 -25.24
C ALA A 160 2.07 3.65 -24.62
N ALA A 161 2.08 4.04 -23.34
CA ALA A 161 3.31 4.28 -22.57
C ALA A 161 3.99 2.99 -22.05
N GLY A 162 3.47 1.80 -22.39
CA GLY A 162 4.01 0.52 -21.91
C GLY A 162 3.64 0.17 -20.48
N LEU A 163 2.72 0.94 -19.88
CA LEU A 163 2.20 0.73 -18.52
C LEU A 163 0.94 -0.14 -18.57
N ILE A 164 0.52 -0.66 -17.41
CA ILE A 164 -0.70 -1.50 -17.24
C ILE A 164 -0.87 -2.60 -18.30
N GLN A 165 0.24 -3.19 -18.77
CA GLN A 165 0.21 -4.24 -19.80
C GLN A 165 -0.61 -5.48 -19.38
N GLY A 166 -0.64 -5.79 -18.07
CA GLY A 166 -1.46 -6.82 -17.45
C GLY A 166 -2.84 -6.33 -16.98
N GLY A 167 -3.17 -5.06 -17.19
CA GLY A 167 -4.44 -4.48 -16.73
C GLY A 167 -5.65 -5.03 -17.48
N ALA A 168 -6.61 -5.58 -16.73
CA ALA A 168 -7.85 -6.17 -17.24
C ALA A 168 -9.02 -5.83 -16.29
N LEU A 169 -10.26 -6.07 -16.73
CA LEU A 169 -11.45 -5.77 -15.93
C LEU A 169 -11.65 -6.73 -14.73
N ASP A 170 -10.87 -7.78 -14.64
CA ASP A 170 -10.86 -8.73 -13.53
C ASP A 170 -9.84 -8.37 -12.44
N ASN A 171 -8.91 -7.45 -12.73
CA ASN A 171 -7.86 -7.05 -11.78
C ASN A 171 -7.80 -5.55 -11.46
N ALA A 172 -8.77 -4.76 -11.91
CA ALA A 172 -8.94 -3.37 -11.55
C ALA A 172 -10.38 -2.90 -11.76
N LEU A 173 -10.87 -2.02 -10.91
CA LEU A 173 -12.11 -1.30 -11.16
C LEU A 173 -11.85 -0.18 -12.18
N VAL A 174 -12.71 -0.06 -13.17
CA VAL A 174 -12.59 0.99 -14.19
C VAL A 174 -13.75 1.98 -14.05
N CYS A 175 -13.39 3.22 -13.72
CA CYS A 175 -14.33 4.34 -13.64
C CYS A 175 -14.44 5.04 -15.00
N ASP A 176 -15.69 5.25 -15.44
CA ASP A 176 -16.02 6.01 -16.66
C ASP A 176 -16.97 7.15 -16.30
N GLY A 177 -16.40 8.24 -15.81
CA GLY A 177 -17.16 9.45 -15.45
C GLY A 177 -18.08 9.25 -14.25
N ASP A 178 -19.35 8.95 -14.49
CA ASP A 178 -20.40 8.82 -13.49
C ASP A 178 -20.75 7.37 -13.12
N HIS A 179 -20.11 6.38 -13.75
CA HIS A 179 -20.40 4.98 -13.51
C HIS A 179 -19.15 4.08 -13.52
N TRP A 180 -19.31 2.85 -13.04
CA TRP A 180 -18.29 1.81 -13.09
C TRP A 180 -18.52 0.89 -14.30
N VAL A 181 -17.45 0.59 -15.03
CA VAL A 181 -17.51 -0.32 -16.20
C VAL A 181 -17.75 -1.76 -15.78
N ASN A 182 -17.20 -2.15 -14.65
CA ASN A 182 -17.21 -3.54 -14.14
C ASN A 182 -17.75 -3.67 -12.69
N PRO A 183 -19.00 -3.22 -12.42
CA PRO A 183 -19.64 -3.43 -11.11
C PRO A 183 -19.89 -4.93 -10.84
N PRO A 184 -20.22 -5.35 -9.60
CA PRO A 184 -20.41 -4.49 -8.43
C PRO A 184 -19.12 -4.15 -7.69
N LEU A 185 -19.15 -3.05 -6.93
CA LEU A 185 -18.15 -2.77 -5.92
C LEU A 185 -18.33 -3.75 -4.74
N ARG A 186 -17.22 -4.12 -4.10
CA ARG A 186 -17.23 -4.93 -2.87
C ARG A 186 -17.66 -4.11 -1.64
N PHE A 187 -17.39 -2.82 -1.66
CA PHE A 187 -17.81 -1.84 -0.66
C PHE A 187 -18.32 -0.57 -1.36
N PRO A 188 -19.31 0.13 -0.80
CA PRO A 188 -19.75 1.42 -1.37
C PRO A 188 -18.62 2.46 -1.46
N ASP A 189 -17.66 2.36 -0.55
CA ASP A 189 -16.49 3.22 -0.38
C ASP A 189 -15.17 2.48 -0.73
N GLU A 190 -15.23 1.50 -1.66
CA GLU A 190 -14.09 0.68 -2.06
C GLU A 190 -12.87 1.52 -2.51
N PRO A 191 -13.03 2.65 -3.26
CA PRO A 191 -11.89 3.47 -3.65
C PRO A 191 -11.07 4.04 -2.48
N VAL A 192 -11.71 4.58 -1.44
CA VAL A 192 -10.95 5.13 -0.30
C VAL A 192 -10.33 4.02 0.54
N ARG A 193 -10.96 2.85 0.65
CA ARG A 193 -10.38 1.68 1.32
C ARG A 193 -9.14 1.20 0.60
N HIS A 194 -9.18 1.14 -0.73
CA HIS A 194 -8.01 0.78 -1.52
C HIS A 194 -6.87 1.79 -1.33
N LYS A 195 -7.16 3.10 -1.30
CA LYS A 195 -6.13 4.11 -1.02
C LYS A 195 -5.51 3.96 0.38
N LEU A 196 -6.24 3.43 1.35
CA LEU A 196 -5.67 3.06 2.65
C LEU A 196 -4.90 1.74 2.60
N LEU A 197 -5.27 0.79 1.73
CA LEU A 197 -4.47 -0.41 1.45
C LEU A 197 -3.09 -0.03 0.93
N ASP A 198 -3.03 0.85 -0.08
CA ASP A 198 -1.78 1.40 -0.62
C ASP A 198 -0.91 2.03 0.48
N LEU A 199 -1.51 2.88 1.32
CA LEU A 199 -0.81 3.52 2.44
C LEU A 199 -0.24 2.51 3.44
N ILE A 200 -0.98 1.44 3.75
CA ILE A 200 -0.53 0.37 4.64
C ILE A 200 0.70 -0.33 4.05
N GLY A 201 0.66 -0.65 2.75
CA GLY A 201 1.77 -1.28 2.06
C GLY A 201 3.03 -0.42 2.02
N ASP A 202 2.88 0.87 1.71
CA ASP A 202 3.98 1.81 1.65
C ASP A 202 4.60 2.06 3.04
N LEU A 203 3.79 2.13 4.11
CA LEU A 203 4.26 2.27 5.49
C LEU A 203 4.82 0.97 6.07
N ALA A 204 4.53 -0.18 5.49
CA ALA A 204 5.12 -1.45 5.92
C ALA A 204 6.65 -1.46 5.84
N LEU A 205 7.24 -0.62 4.98
CA LEU A 205 8.70 -0.42 4.86
C LEU A 205 9.36 0.04 6.17
N VAL A 206 8.62 0.67 7.08
CA VAL A 206 9.12 1.14 8.38
C VAL A 206 8.37 0.55 9.57
N GLY A 207 7.27 -0.13 9.31
CA GLY A 207 6.34 -0.61 10.32
C GLY A 207 5.36 0.48 10.79
N PHE A 208 4.35 0.07 11.53
CA PHE A 208 3.26 0.96 11.92
C PHE A 208 3.56 1.66 13.25
N PRO A 209 3.66 3.00 13.28
CA PRO A 209 3.88 3.75 14.51
C PRO A 209 2.61 3.71 15.41
N ARG A 210 2.78 4.07 16.68
CA ARG A 210 1.64 4.44 17.55
C ARG A 210 1.19 5.85 17.17
N ALA A 211 0.32 5.94 16.18
CA ALA A 211 -0.07 7.21 15.58
C ALA A 211 -1.45 7.14 14.91
N GLN A 212 -2.10 8.28 14.80
CA GLN A 212 -3.14 8.50 13.81
C GLN A 212 -2.51 9.10 12.56
N VAL A 213 -2.72 8.46 11.42
CA VAL A 213 -2.29 8.96 10.11
C VAL A 213 -3.50 9.41 9.32
N LEU A 214 -3.57 10.71 9.06
CA LEU A 214 -4.57 11.32 8.17
C LEU A 214 -3.93 11.58 6.82
N VAL A 215 -4.59 11.15 5.76
CA VAL A 215 -4.16 11.39 4.38
C VAL A 215 -5.31 11.95 3.54
N TYR A 216 -5.06 13.06 2.88
CA TYR A 216 -5.93 13.66 1.89
C TYR A 216 -5.29 13.62 0.52
N ARG A 217 -5.97 13.00 -0.47
CA ARG A 217 -5.49 12.80 -1.84
C ARG A 217 -4.11 12.11 -1.88
N GLY A 218 -3.97 11.02 -1.11
CA GLY A 218 -2.73 10.26 -0.99
C GLY A 218 -2.20 9.71 -2.32
N SER A 219 -0.89 9.55 -2.37
CA SER A 219 -0.17 8.91 -3.49
C SER A 219 1.00 8.12 -2.92
N HIS A 220 1.49 7.11 -3.64
CA HIS A 220 2.66 6.32 -3.22
C HIS A 220 3.85 7.21 -2.86
N GLY A 221 4.14 8.24 -3.68
CA GLY A 221 5.21 9.17 -3.39
C GLY A 221 5.04 9.92 -2.07
N LEU A 222 3.82 10.35 -1.71
CA LEU A 222 3.57 11.01 -0.43
C LEU A 222 3.62 10.03 0.74
N HIS A 223 3.15 8.79 0.55
CA HIS A 223 3.22 7.74 1.55
C HIS A 223 4.66 7.35 1.87
N THR A 224 5.47 7.15 0.84
CA THR A 224 6.89 6.78 0.98
C THR A 224 7.75 7.93 1.50
N ASP A 225 7.42 9.19 1.22
CA ASP A 225 8.02 10.35 1.89
C ASP A 225 7.74 10.32 3.40
N LEU A 226 6.50 9.98 3.81
CA LEU A 226 6.20 9.81 5.23
C LEU A 226 6.98 8.63 5.82
N ALA A 227 7.05 7.49 5.13
CA ALA A 227 7.84 6.35 5.59
C ALA A 227 9.31 6.73 5.80
N ALA A 228 9.92 7.49 4.88
CA ALA A 228 11.28 7.98 5.02
C ALA A 228 11.45 8.91 6.23
N ALA A 229 10.53 9.87 6.41
CA ALA A 229 10.55 10.79 7.54
C ALA A 229 10.39 10.08 8.91
N LEU A 230 9.66 8.97 8.94
CA LEU A 230 9.52 8.13 10.13
C LEU A 230 10.77 7.28 10.39
N ALA A 231 11.43 6.78 9.34
CA ALA A 231 12.68 6.02 9.46
C ALA A 231 13.82 6.87 10.03
N ASP A 232 13.99 8.10 9.55
CA ASP A 232 15.02 9.03 10.01
C ASP A 232 14.88 9.35 11.50
N ARG A 233 13.66 9.49 12.00
CA ARG A 233 13.39 9.75 13.43
C ARG A 233 13.67 8.55 14.33
N SER A 234 13.53 7.33 13.81
CA SER A 234 13.86 6.11 14.55
C SER A 234 15.37 5.92 14.70
N ALA A 235 16.17 6.48 13.80
CA ALA A 235 17.65 6.40 13.84
C ALA A 235 18.29 7.32 14.89
N VAL A 236 17.56 8.31 15.40
CA VAL A 236 18.10 9.30 16.38
C VAL A 236 17.99 8.80 17.84
N GLN A 237 17.38 7.66 18.09
CA GLN A 237 17.15 7.10 19.45
C GLN A 237 18.13 5.98 19.85
N LEU A 238 19.33 5.92 19.26
CA LEU A 238 20.41 5.01 19.67
C LEU A 238 21.47 5.70 20.52
#